data_bc4e29dc17116cf72bdc9c1ee8c747b0
#
_entry.id   bc4e29dc17116cf72bdc9c1ee8c747b0
#
_cell.length_a   1.000
_cell.length_b   1.000
_cell.length_c   1.000
_cell.angle_alpha   90.00
_cell.angle_beta   90.00
_cell.angle_gamma   90.00
#
_symmetry.space_group_name_H-M   'P 1'
#
loop_
_entity.id
_entity.type
_entity.pdbx_description
1 polymer ?
#
loop_
_entity_poly.entity_id
_entity_poly.type
_entity_poly.pdbx_seq_one_letter_code
_entity_poly.pdbx_strand_id
1 'polypeptide(L)'
;MDELPFLPATVQARLVREGEVSPVELVETYLERIERLDPALGAYVTVRGEEALAEARAKAGGAAEAPFHGVPISLKDLDTTAGLRTTYSSRAFAGNVPDFDLAHVARLKAAGFIVLGKTNTPEFGTTAFTDSPLNGPCRTPWDLTRNAGGSSGGAAAAVAAGLCAVAQGSDGGGSIRIPASCCGVLGFKPSRGRVSGAPFVPGIGLGTTGPLARTTVDAAAYLDVVCGYEWGDPFPAPPPERPFAAEVGADPGRLRIALTTAPPVEADVDADCVAAARAAAELLTSLGHEVEEVAPDWGAEGLMDDFKVIWQPAPALFPVGDPTVLTPLNRAYLAGALEARSTDYVAALTRLQLRARRLVSFWAEHDLLLTPTLARPPVPVGWDTAPDDPWEQFDRAVAFTPFTAAFNVTGQPAASLPLHWSEGGLPIGVQLVGPPLGDALLLRISSQLEAARPWAGRRPPHS
;
A
#
# COMPACT_ATOMS: atom_id res chain seq x y z
N MET A 1 23.82 4.37 -16.30
CA MET A 1 22.39 4.74 -16.38
C MET A 1 21.45 3.66 -15.84
N ASP A 2 21.81 2.38 -15.93
CA ASP A 2 20.95 1.27 -15.46
C ASP A 2 20.65 1.23 -13.94
N GLU A 3 21.49 1.89 -13.13
CA GLU A 3 21.32 1.95 -11.67
C GLU A 3 20.38 3.10 -11.22
N LEU A 4 20.32 4.19 -11.97
CA LEU A 4 19.60 5.41 -11.59
C LEU A 4 18.13 5.17 -11.20
N PRO A 5 17.31 4.36 -11.94
CA PRO A 5 15.92 4.09 -11.60
C PRO A 5 15.73 3.30 -10.30
N PHE A 6 16.79 2.65 -9.82
CA PHE A 6 16.77 1.83 -8.61
C PHE A 6 17.38 2.53 -7.39
N LEU A 7 17.94 3.73 -7.56
CA LEU A 7 18.37 4.54 -6.43
C LEU A 7 17.18 4.99 -5.61
N PRO A 8 17.32 5.12 -4.28
CA PRO A 8 16.31 5.73 -3.44
C PRO A 8 15.88 7.11 -3.95
N ALA A 9 14.58 7.44 -3.78
CA ALA A 9 14.04 8.76 -4.16
C ALA A 9 14.78 9.90 -3.46
N THR A 10 15.16 9.69 -2.20
CA THR A 10 15.99 10.62 -1.41
C THR A 10 17.37 10.84 -2.00
N VAL A 11 17.99 9.79 -2.56
CA VAL A 11 19.26 9.89 -3.26
C VAL A 11 19.09 10.62 -4.60
N GLN A 12 18.05 10.29 -5.38
CA GLN A 12 17.73 11.01 -6.62
C GLN A 12 17.52 12.50 -6.37
N ALA A 13 16.79 12.86 -5.29
CA ALA A 13 16.59 14.26 -4.90
C ALA A 13 17.91 14.97 -4.55
N ARG A 14 18.86 14.26 -3.92
CA ARG A 14 20.20 14.79 -3.65
C ARG A 14 21.00 15.01 -4.95
N LEU A 15 21.02 14.03 -5.85
CA LEU A 15 21.70 14.14 -7.15
C LEU A 15 21.18 15.31 -7.99
N VAL A 16 19.85 15.52 -7.98
CA VAL A 16 19.24 16.70 -8.65
C VAL A 16 19.70 17.99 -8.00
N ARG A 17 19.73 18.07 -6.68
CA ARG A 17 20.14 19.29 -5.94
C ARG A 17 21.61 19.60 -6.16
N GLU A 18 22.45 18.60 -6.28
CA GLU A 18 23.90 18.72 -6.56
C GLU A 18 24.21 18.95 -8.05
N GLY A 19 23.18 18.87 -8.92
CA GLY A 19 23.32 19.07 -10.36
C GLY A 19 24.00 17.90 -11.09
N GLU A 20 24.11 16.72 -10.43
CA GLU A 20 24.68 15.52 -11.02
C GLU A 20 23.72 14.84 -12.00
N VAL A 21 22.40 14.99 -11.78
CA VAL A 21 21.33 14.51 -12.66
C VAL A 21 20.29 15.61 -12.79
N SER A 22 19.76 15.83 -13.99
CA SER A 22 18.68 16.80 -14.19
C SER A 22 17.31 16.16 -13.97
N PRO A 23 16.27 16.95 -13.57
CA PRO A 23 14.90 16.47 -13.57
C PRO A 23 14.44 15.88 -14.91
N VAL A 24 14.95 16.41 -16.03
CA VAL A 24 14.62 15.95 -17.38
C VAL A 24 15.15 14.53 -17.60
N GLU A 25 16.43 14.28 -17.29
CA GLU A 25 17.05 12.97 -17.39
C GLU A 25 16.34 11.92 -16.54
N LEU A 26 15.90 12.29 -15.31
CA LEU A 26 15.13 11.39 -14.46
C LEU A 26 13.78 11.03 -15.10
N VAL A 27 13.03 12.02 -15.57
CA VAL A 27 11.71 11.79 -16.17
C VAL A 27 11.86 11.00 -17.47
N GLU A 28 12.80 11.34 -18.36
CA GLU A 28 13.07 10.58 -19.58
C GLU A 28 13.41 9.12 -19.28
N THR A 29 14.32 8.89 -18.33
CA THR A 29 14.72 7.53 -17.91
C THR A 29 13.50 6.70 -17.48
N TYR A 30 12.59 7.26 -16.67
CA TYR A 30 11.42 6.52 -16.23
C TYR A 30 10.38 6.33 -17.33
N LEU A 31 10.15 7.32 -18.19
CA LEU A 31 9.22 7.21 -19.32
C LEU A 31 9.66 6.17 -20.34
N GLU A 32 10.96 6.11 -20.69
CA GLU A 32 11.51 5.06 -21.54
C GLU A 32 11.33 3.66 -20.95
N ARG A 33 11.51 3.53 -19.62
CA ARG A 33 11.29 2.26 -18.93
C ARG A 33 9.80 1.88 -18.90
N ILE A 34 8.90 2.85 -18.66
CA ILE A 34 7.46 2.63 -18.70
C ILE A 34 7.06 2.15 -20.11
N GLU A 35 7.48 2.84 -21.16
CA GLU A 35 7.18 2.46 -22.54
C GLU A 35 7.63 1.02 -22.87
N ARG A 36 8.80 0.63 -22.38
CA ARG A 36 9.39 -0.68 -22.67
C ARG A 36 8.79 -1.82 -21.84
N LEU A 37 8.52 -1.60 -20.55
CA LEU A 37 8.21 -2.68 -19.59
C LEU A 37 6.73 -2.76 -19.25
N ASP A 38 6.03 -1.62 -19.21
CA ASP A 38 4.66 -1.58 -18.71
C ASP A 38 3.65 -2.34 -19.59
N PRO A 39 3.80 -2.45 -20.91
CA PRO A 39 2.90 -3.29 -21.72
C PRO A 39 2.79 -4.75 -21.24
N ALA A 40 3.85 -5.29 -20.61
CA ALA A 40 3.82 -6.63 -20.04
C ALA A 40 3.33 -6.66 -18.58
N LEU A 41 3.55 -5.58 -17.83
CA LEU A 41 3.22 -5.47 -16.41
C LEU A 41 1.79 -5.00 -16.15
N GLY A 42 1.31 -4.02 -16.91
CA GLY A 42 0.02 -3.36 -16.68
C GLY A 42 0.01 -2.54 -15.38
N ALA A 43 1.12 -1.94 -15.02
CA ALA A 43 1.26 -1.15 -13.80
C ALA A 43 0.65 0.25 -13.92
N TYR A 44 0.61 0.84 -15.13
CA TYR A 44 0.01 2.15 -15.38
C TYR A 44 -1.31 2.06 -16.14
N VAL A 45 -2.21 2.97 -15.83
CA VAL A 45 -3.50 3.16 -16.54
C VAL A 45 -3.59 4.50 -17.26
N THR A 46 -2.72 5.43 -16.86
CA THR A 46 -2.54 6.74 -17.49
C THR A 46 -1.09 7.15 -17.31
N VAL A 47 -0.39 7.45 -18.39
CA VAL A 47 0.97 8.00 -18.38
C VAL A 47 0.91 9.47 -18.81
N ARG A 48 1.58 10.35 -18.05
CA ARG A 48 1.59 11.82 -18.24
C ARG A 48 2.94 12.24 -18.84
N GLY A 49 3.28 11.66 -20.00
CA GLY A 49 4.64 11.79 -20.57
C GLY A 49 5.03 13.22 -20.94
N GLU A 50 4.26 13.88 -21.80
CA GLU A 50 4.57 15.23 -22.30
C GLU A 50 4.51 16.28 -21.19
N GLU A 51 3.49 16.21 -20.34
CA GLU A 51 3.31 17.17 -19.23
C GLU A 51 4.37 16.97 -18.14
N ALA A 52 4.77 15.72 -17.86
CA ALA A 52 5.84 15.43 -16.90
C ALA A 52 7.19 15.97 -17.41
N LEU A 53 7.48 15.80 -18.71
CA LEU A 53 8.66 16.40 -19.34
C LEU A 53 8.64 17.92 -19.35
N ALA A 54 7.49 18.54 -19.63
CA ALA A 54 7.34 20.00 -19.58
C ALA A 54 7.59 20.52 -18.15
N GLU A 55 7.05 19.83 -17.14
CA GLU A 55 7.28 20.15 -15.73
C GLU A 55 8.76 19.96 -15.33
N ALA A 56 9.40 18.88 -15.81
CA ALA A 56 10.83 18.62 -15.58
C ALA A 56 11.71 19.73 -16.16
N ARG A 57 11.43 20.18 -17.38
CA ARG A 57 12.14 21.31 -18.02
C ARG A 57 11.97 22.62 -17.22
N ALA A 58 10.76 22.87 -16.73
CA ALA A 58 10.50 24.05 -15.89
C ALA A 58 11.29 24.01 -14.55
N LYS A 59 11.45 22.82 -13.97
CA LYS A 59 12.21 22.62 -12.72
C LYS A 59 13.73 22.63 -12.93
N ALA A 60 14.23 22.23 -14.10
CA ALA A 60 15.68 22.13 -14.37
C ALA A 60 16.43 23.45 -14.26
N GLY A 61 15.78 24.61 -14.40
CA GLY A 61 16.38 25.95 -14.29
C GLY A 61 16.14 26.65 -12.95
N GLY A 62 15.45 26.01 -11.99
CA GLY A 62 15.04 26.62 -10.73
C GLY A 62 15.91 26.23 -9.53
N ALA A 63 15.78 26.97 -8.43
CA ALA A 63 16.38 26.59 -7.15
C ALA A 63 15.71 25.33 -6.61
N ALA A 64 16.50 24.32 -6.23
CA ALA A 64 16.02 23.03 -5.73
C ALA A 64 15.74 23.09 -4.21
N GLU A 65 14.84 23.98 -3.78
CA GLU A 65 14.51 24.16 -2.35
C GLU A 65 13.59 23.07 -1.80
N ALA A 66 12.72 22.51 -2.65
CA ALA A 66 11.79 21.47 -2.23
C ALA A 66 12.51 20.12 -2.00
N PRO A 67 12.10 19.32 -0.99
CA PRO A 67 12.83 18.12 -0.59
C PRO A 67 12.96 17.06 -1.71
N PHE A 68 11.98 16.97 -2.62
CA PHE A 68 11.96 16.05 -3.76
C PHE A 68 11.90 16.78 -5.11
N HIS A 69 12.56 17.94 -5.19
CA HIS A 69 12.57 18.75 -6.40
C HIS A 69 12.98 17.93 -7.63
N GLY A 70 12.06 17.79 -8.58
CA GLY A 70 12.30 17.10 -9.85
C GLY A 70 12.29 15.57 -9.81
N VAL A 71 12.02 14.95 -8.64
CA VAL A 71 11.96 13.49 -8.53
C VAL A 71 10.62 12.96 -9.01
N PRO A 72 10.59 11.94 -9.89
CA PRO A 72 9.34 11.34 -10.35
C PRO A 72 8.63 10.49 -9.30
N ILE A 73 7.29 10.57 -9.27
CA ILE A 73 6.41 9.77 -8.43
C ILE A 73 5.20 9.28 -9.23
N SER A 74 4.60 8.18 -8.80
CA SER A 74 3.35 7.65 -9.38
C SER A 74 2.23 7.62 -8.34
N LEU A 75 1.01 7.93 -8.78
CA LEU A 75 -0.17 8.01 -7.94
C LEU A 75 -1.16 6.89 -8.28
N LYS A 76 -1.80 6.31 -7.28
CA LYS A 76 -2.83 5.29 -7.48
C LYS A 76 -4.05 5.88 -8.20
N ASP A 77 -4.69 5.12 -9.08
CA ASP A 77 -5.88 5.56 -9.83
C ASP A 77 -7.17 5.60 -8.99
N LEU A 78 -7.04 5.69 -7.68
CA LEU A 78 -8.10 6.03 -6.74
C LEU A 78 -7.98 7.46 -6.20
N ASP A 79 -6.82 8.09 -6.34
CA ASP A 79 -6.57 9.39 -5.75
C ASP A 79 -6.85 10.51 -6.75
N THR A 80 -7.87 11.28 -6.44
CA THR A 80 -8.29 12.43 -7.23
C THR A 80 -7.13 13.41 -7.43
N THR A 81 -6.83 13.70 -8.70
CA THR A 81 -5.69 14.52 -9.12
C THR A 81 -6.15 15.51 -10.17
N ALA A 82 -6.01 16.80 -9.90
CA ALA A 82 -6.45 17.89 -10.79
C ALA A 82 -5.83 17.76 -12.19
N GLY A 83 -6.67 17.80 -13.22
CA GLY A 83 -6.28 17.76 -14.61
C GLY A 83 -5.72 16.40 -15.09
N LEU A 84 -5.72 15.37 -14.25
CA LEU A 84 -5.22 14.05 -14.60
C LEU A 84 -6.35 13.02 -14.56
N ARG A 85 -6.54 12.32 -15.67
CA ARG A 85 -7.55 11.25 -15.80
C ARG A 85 -7.43 10.29 -14.61
N THR A 86 -8.53 10.13 -13.86
CA THR A 86 -8.64 9.27 -12.68
C THR A 86 -9.91 8.44 -12.82
N THR A 87 -9.75 7.15 -13.12
CA THR A 87 -10.87 6.28 -13.53
C THR A 87 -11.44 5.43 -12.42
N TYR A 88 -10.78 5.39 -11.25
CA TYR A 88 -11.10 4.43 -10.17
C TYR A 88 -11.17 2.98 -10.69
N SER A 89 -10.50 2.69 -11.81
CA SER A 89 -10.55 1.45 -12.60
C SER A 89 -11.97 0.98 -12.96
N SER A 90 -12.94 1.89 -13.00
CA SER A 90 -14.34 1.61 -13.34
C SER A 90 -14.70 2.15 -14.72
N ARG A 91 -15.44 1.36 -15.49
CA ARG A 91 -16.03 1.82 -16.78
C ARG A 91 -16.96 3.02 -16.61
N ALA A 92 -17.58 3.15 -15.41
CA ALA A 92 -18.43 4.31 -15.10
C ALA A 92 -17.66 5.64 -15.09
N PHE A 93 -16.34 5.59 -14.89
CA PHE A 93 -15.47 6.77 -14.78
C PHE A 93 -14.33 6.78 -15.82
N ALA A 94 -14.47 6.04 -16.92
CA ALA A 94 -13.40 5.88 -17.91
C ALA A 94 -12.85 7.21 -18.48
N GLY A 95 -13.67 8.25 -18.56
CA GLY A 95 -13.29 9.60 -19.02
C GLY A 95 -13.22 10.66 -17.93
N ASN A 96 -13.25 10.28 -16.65
CA ASN A 96 -13.26 11.24 -15.54
C ASN A 96 -11.92 11.97 -15.41
N VAL A 97 -11.96 13.30 -15.41
CA VAL A 97 -10.82 14.19 -15.18
C VAL A 97 -11.22 15.18 -14.08
N PRO A 98 -10.73 14.98 -12.85
CA PRO A 98 -11.04 15.87 -11.73
C PRO A 98 -10.43 17.27 -11.90
N ASP A 99 -10.98 18.26 -11.19
CA ASP A 99 -10.53 19.66 -11.17
C ASP A 99 -9.83 20.05 -9.84
N PHE A 100 -9.64 19.09 -8.91
CA PHE A 100 -8.97 19.31 -7.64
C PHE A 100 -8.02 18.17 -7.28
N ASP A 101 -7.07 18.45 -6.41
CA ASP A 101 -6.18 17.47 -5.78
C ASP A 101 -6.68 17.09 -4.38
N LEU A 102 -6.50 15.82 -4.00
CA LEU A 102 -6.56 15.46 -2.58
C LEU A 102 -5.39 16.12 -1.82
N ALA A 103 -5.56 16.40 -0.53
CA ALA A 103 -4.57 17.11 0.28
C ALA A 103 -3.16 16.49 0.20
N HIS A 104 -3.05 15.17 0.32
CA HIS A 104 -1.76 14.49 0.20
C HIS A 104 -1.16 14.56 -1.21
N VAL A 105 -1.98 14.60 -2.27
CA VAL A 105 -1.51 14.81 -3.65
C VAL A 105 -0.95 16.22 -3.82
N ALA A 106 -1.65 17.22 -3.28
CA ALA A 106 -1.18 18.61 -3.28
C ALA A 106 0.15 18.76 -2.53
N ARG A 107 0.31 18.08 -1.38
CA ARG A 107 1.55 18.04 -0.60
C ARG A 107 2.71 17.40 -1.37
N LEU A 108 2.47 16.28 -2.07
CA LEU A 108 3.47 15.64 -2.92
C LEU A 108 3.94 16.56 -4.04
N LYS A 109 3.01 17.26 -4.73
CA LYS A 109 3.36 18.26 -5.75
C LYS A 109 4.15 19.44 -5.16
N ALA A 110 3.73 19.94 -3.99
CA ALA A 110 4.42 21.02 -3.28
C ALA A 110 5.81 20.64 -2.80
N ALA A 111 6.04 19.36 -2.46
CA ALA A 111 7.35 18.81 -2.12
C ALA A 111 8.29 18.68 -3.33
N GLY A 112 7.82 19.02 -4.54
CA GLY A 112 8.61 19.09 -5.75
C GLY A 112 8.55 17.84 -6.63
N PHE A 113 7.83 16.80 -6.23
CA PHE A 113 7.64 15.62 -7.07
C PHE A 113 7.02 15.94 -8.43
N ILE A 114 7.42 15.17 -9.45
CA ILE A 114 6.81 15.18 -10.78
C ILE A 114 5.96 13.93 -10.93
N VAL A 115 4.65 14.11 -11.15
CA VAL A 115 3.73 12.98 -11.31
C VAL A 115 3.87 12.37 -12.70
N LEU A 116 4.30 11.09 -12.77
CA LEU A 116 4.44 10.37 -14.04
C LEU A 116 3.10 9.87 -14.59
N GLY A 117 2.14 9.59 -13.71
CA GLY A 117 0.85 9.05 -14.11
C GLY A 117 0.09 8.38 -12.99
N LYS A 118 -0.94 7.61 -13.40
CA LYS A 118 -1.83 6.85 -12.50
C LYS A 118 -1.53 5.37 -12.61
N THR A 119 -1.35 4.73 -11.45
CA THR A 119 -1.06 3.29 -11.37
C THR A 119 -2.33 2.46 -11.22
N ASN A 120 -2.29 1.25 -11.76
CA ASN A 120 -3.41 0.33 -11.85
C ASN A 120 -3.91 -0.12 -10.45
N THR A 121 -5.21 -0.32 -10.37
CA THR A 121 -5.96 -0.74 -9.18
C THR A 121 -7.19 -1.55 -9.64
N PRO A 122 -7.78 -2.44 -8.84
CA PRO A 122 -9.10 -2.98 -9.16
C PRO A 122 -10.17 -1.89 -9.04
N GLU A 123 -11.33 -2.15 -9.61
CA GLU A 123 -12.46 -1.22 -9.59
C GLU A 123 -12.79 -0.77 -8.16
N PHE A 124 -12.74 0.55 -7.90
CA PHE A 124 -12.90 1.21 -6.59
C PHE A 124 -11.97 0.72 -5.48
N GLY A 125 -10.97 -0.08 -5.81
CA GLY A 125 -10.03 -0.64 -4.82
C GLY A 125 -10.63 -1.69 -3.89
N THR A 126 -11.73 -2.32 -4.25
CA THR A 126 -12.54 -3.15 -3.35
C THR A 126 -12.08 -4.59 -3.21
N THR A 127 -11.05 -5.04 -3.96
CA THR A 127 -10.49 -6.40 -3.86
C THR A 127 -8.96 -6.39 -3.67
N ALA A 128 -8.43 -7.53 -3.29
CA ALA A 128 -7.00 -7.78 -3.02
C ALA A 128 -6.17 -8.06 -4.29
N PHE A 129 -6.78 -8.00 -5.47
CA PHE A 129 -6.16 -8.32 -6.75
C PHE A 129 -6.36 -7.18 -7.73
N THR A 130 -5.26 -6.75 -8.37
CA THR A 130 -5.32 -5.66 -9.35
C THR A 130 -5.65 -6.22 -10.72
N ASP A 131 -6.92 -6.17 -11.02
CA ASP A 131 -7.51 -6.49 -12.31
C ASP A 131 -8.83 -5.72 -12.48
N SER A 132 -9.10 -5.26 -13.69
CA SER A 132 -10.39 -4.64 -14.01
C SER A 132 -10.73 -4.79 -15.48
N PRO A 133 -12.04 -4.84 -15.85
CA PRO A 133 -12.47 -4.86 -17.24
C PRO A 133 -12.09 -3.62 -18.05
N LEU A 134 -11.71 -2.52 -17.37
CA LEU A 134 -11.29 -1.28 -18.02
C LEU A 134 -9.79 -1.29 -18.35
N ASN A 135 -8.95 -1.75 -17.41
CA ASN A 135 -7.50 -1.56 -17.47
C ASN A 135 -6.73 -2.88 -17.57
N GLY A 136 -7.42 -4.03 -17.44
CA GLY A 136 -6.78 -5.35 -17.41
C GLY A 136 -5.97 -5.64 -16.13
N PRO A 137 -5.32 -6.81 -16.07
CA PRO A 137 -4.57 -7.27 -14.91
C PRO A 137 -3.22 -6.55 -14.77
N CYS A 138 -2.83 -6.30 -13.51
CA CYS A 138 -1.46 -5.94 -13.16
C CYS A 138 -0.69 -7.17 -12.68
N ARG A 139 0.51 -7.36 -13.21
CA ARG A 139 1.36 -8.53 -12.96
C ARG A 139 2.54 -8.17 -12.08
N THR A 140 2.93 -9.11 -11.21
CA THR A 140 4.19 -8.94 -10.48
C THR A 140 5.37 -9.07 -11.44
N PRO A 141 6.38 -8.17 -11.36
CA PRO A 141 7.55 -8.25 -12.25
C PRO A 141 8.47 -9.43 -11.93
N TRP A 142 8.16 -10.23 -10.90
CA TRP A 142 8.88 -11.46 -10.57
C TRP A 142 8.41 -12.65 -11.43
N ASP A 143 7.14 -12.66 -11.83
CA ASP A 143 6.55 -13.68 -12.70
C ASP A 143 5.29 -13.10 -13.38
N LEU A 144 5.36 -12.88 -14.68
CA LEU A 144 4.28 -12.27 -15.45
C LEU A 144 3.01 -13.12 -15.56
N THR A 145 3.02 -14.36 -15.09
CA THR A 145 1.80 -15.19 -15.01
C THR A 145 1.01 -14.93 -13.72
N ARG A 146 1.57 -14.13 -12.78
CA ARG A 146 1.01 -13.92 -11.45
C ARG A 146 0.59 -12.47 -11.23
N ASN A 147 -0.45 -12.31 -10.38
CA ASN A 147 -1.01 -11.01 -10.04
C ASN A 147 -0.08 -10.23 -9.10
N ALA A 148 -0.02 -8.93 -9.24
CA ALA A 148 0.74 -8.01 -8.40
C ALA A 148 0.15 -7.82 -6.99
N GLY A 149 -0.97 -8.48 -6.67
CA GLY A 149 -1.76 -8.16 -5.50
C GLY A 149 -2.53 -6.85 -5.67
N GLY A 150 -3.20 -6.41 -4.63
CA GLY A 150 -4.05 -5.21 -4.69
C GLY A 150 -4.44 -4.68 -3.31
N SER A 151 -5.07 -3.56 -3.35
CA SER A 151 -5.55 -2.80 -4.51
C SER A 151 -4.50 -1.82 -5.09
N SER A 152 -3.33 -1.60 -4.48
CA SER A 152 -2.25 -0.75 -5.04
C SER A 152 -1.23 -1.57 -5.85
N GLY A 153 -1.70 -2.54 -6.67
CA GLY A 153 -0.83 -3.45 -7.41
C GLY A 153 0.05 -2.76 -8.43
N GLY A 154 -0.51 -1.82 -9.19
CA GLY A 154 0.26 -1.03 -10.15
C GLY A 154 1.38 -0.21 -9.50
N ALA A 155 1.12 0.34 -8.31
CA ALA A 155 2.12 1.08 -7.54
C ALA A 155 3.29 0.18 -7.10
N ALA A 156 2.97 -1.01 -6.56
CA ALA A 156 4.00 -1.96 -6.13
C ALA A 156 4.81 -2.50 -7.31
N ALA A 157 4.15 -2.88 -8.40
CA ALA A 157 4.80 -3.37 -9.62
C ALA A 157 5.71 -2.29 -10.24
N ALA A 158 5.25 -1.04 -10.29
CA ALA A 158 6.02 0.09 -10.80
C ALA A 158 7.31 0.32 -9.98
N VAL A 159 7.22 0.34 -8.64
CA VAL A 159 8.40 0.49 -7.77
C VAL A 159 9.35 -0.70 -7.92
N ALA A 160 8.83 -1.92 -7.92
CA ALA A 160 9.64 -3.13 -8.04
C ALA A 160 10.39 -3.19 -9.37
N ALA A 161 9.74 -2.84 -10.48
CA ALA A 161 10.33 -2.83 -11.82
C ALA A 161 11.17 -1.59 -12.11
N GLY A 162 11.32 -0.64 -11.19
CA GLY A 162 12.06 0.60 -11.42
C GLY A 162 11.39 1.52 -12.44
N LEU A 163 10.06 1.59 -12.47
CA LEU A 163 9.27 2.53 -13.27
C LEU A 163 8.95 3.83 -12.49
N CYS A 164 9.24 3.87 -11.22
CA CYS A 164 9.31 5.05 -10.36
C CYS A 164 10.13 4.71 -9.10
N ALA A 165 10.63 5.72 -8.42
CA ALA A 165 11.44 5.52 -7.21
C ALA A 165 10.56 5.19 -5.99
N VAL A 166 9.44 5.86 -5.88
CA VAL A 166 8.42 5.72 -4.83
C VAL A 166 7.05 5.89 -5.47
N ALA A 167 6.05 5.19 -4.95
CA ALA A 167 4.66 5.33 -5.40
C ALA A 167 3.73 5.53 -4.21
N GLN A 168 2.68 6.30 -4.47
CA GLN A 168 1.58 6.45 -3.52
C GLN A 168 0.62 5.26 -3.63
N GLY A 169 0.17 4.75 -2.48
CA GLY A 169 -0.87 3.74 -2.36
C GLY A 169 -1.86 4.08 -1.26
N SER A 170 -2.95 3.31 -1.19
CA SER A 170 -3.94 3.38 -0.12
C SER A 170 -4.23 2.00 0.45
N ASP A 171 -4.64 1.91 1.72
CA ASP A 171 -4.80 0.64 2.45
C ASP A 171 -6.07 0.70 3.32
N GLY A 172 -7.12 0.04 2.87
CA GLY A 172 -8.39 -0.09 3.59
C GLY A 172 -8.62 -1.49 4.19
N GLY A 173 -7.91 -2.51 3.69
CA GLY A 173 -7.96 -3.89 4.16
C GLY A 173 -6.63 -4.63 3.98
N GLY A 174 -5.55 -3.91 3.59
CA GLY A 174 -4.24 -4.44 3.28
C GLY A 174 -3.64 -3.91 1.98
N SER A 175 -4.30 -2.98 1.32
CA SER A 175 -4.03 -2.61 -0.07
C SER A 175 -2.70 -1.88 -0.35
N ILE A 176 -1.88 -1.57 0.64
CA ILE A 176 -0.45 -1.24 0.52
C ILE A 176 0.39 -2.49 0.76
N ARG A 177 0.08 -3.23 1.84
CA ARG A 177 0.87 -4.36 2.34
C ARG A 177 0.78 -5.59 1.46
N ILE A 178 -0.41 -5.88 0.92
CA ILE A 178 -0.65 -7.01 0.00
C ILE A 178 0.22 -6.91 -1.24
N PRO A 179 0.13 -5.83 -2.05
CA PRO A 179 0.94 -5.72 -3.25
C PRO A 179 2.43 -5.53 -2.95
N ALA A 180 2.79 -4.96 -1.81
CA ALA A 180 4.18 -4.90 -1.38
C ALA A 180 4.78 -6.30 -1.20
N SER A 181 4.03 -7.22 -0.57
CA SER A 181 4.41 -8.64 -0.44
C SER A 181 4.53 -9.32 -1.81
N CYS A 182 3.54 -9.12 -2.69
CA CYS A 182 3.52 -9.73 -4.02
C CYS A 182 4.62 -9.23 -4.97
N CYS A 183 5.10 -8.01 -4.77
CA CYS A 183 6.09 -7.39 -5.65
C CYS A 183 7.49 -7.25 -5.03
N GLY A 184 7.69 -7.67 -3.78
CA GLY A 184 9.00 -7.64 -3.13
C GLY A 184 9.50 -6.23 -2.83
N VAL A 185 8.61 -5.33 -2.39
CA VAL A 185 8.91 -3.97 -1.97
C VAL A 185 8.43 -3.73 -0.54
N LEU A 186 8.89 -2.64 0.07
CA LEU A 186 8.36 -2.17 1.35
C LEU A 186 7.03 -1.47 1.12
N GLY A 187 6.00 -1.88 1.86
CA GLY A 187 4.71 -1.18 1.93
C GLY A 187 4.42 -0.75 3.36
N PHE A 188 4.30 0.56 3.57
CA PHE A 188 4.06 1.12 4.90
C PHE A 188 2.64 1.70 5.00
N LYS A 189 1.80 1.05 5.80
CA LYS A 189 0.49 1.55 6.18
C LYS A 189 0.64 2.39 7.46
N PRO A 190 0.55 3.71 7.40
CA PRO A 190 0.63 4.53 8.62
C PRO A 190 -0.59 4.36 9.52
N SER A 191 -0.51 4.90 10.71
CA SER A 191 -1.64 5.03 11.63
C SER A 191 -2.79 5.78 10.98
N ARG A 192 -4.02 5.33 11.23
CA ARG A 192 -5.23 6.05 10.80
C ARG A 192 -5.22 7.48 11.33
N GLY A 193 -5.61 8.44 10.48
CA GLY A 193 -5.58 9.87 10.81
C GLY A 193 -4.20 10.53 10.67
N ARG A 194 -3.15 9.77 10.30
CA ARG A 194 -1.80 10.32 10.08
C ARG A 194 -1.73 11.14 8.80
N VAL A 195 -2.46 10.75 7.77
CA VAL A 195 -2.55 11.46 6.48
C VAL A 195 -3.99 11.89 6.25
N SER A 196 -4.19 13.17 5.95
CA SER A 196 -5.51 13.72 5.65
C SER A 196 -6.03 13.21 4.32
N GLY A 197 -7.32 12.89 4.27
CA GLY A 197 -8.06 12.55 3.05
C GLY A 197 -8.81 13.75 2.43
N ALA A 198 -8.60 14.97 2.95
CA ALA A 198 -9.33 16.15 2.51
C ALA A 198 -9.26 16.35 0.97
N PRO A 199 -10.31 16.88 0.34
CA PRO A 199 -11.54 17.41 0.96
C PRO A 199 -12.57 16.33 1.39
N PHE A 200 -12.26 15.05 1.21
CA PHE A 200 -13.12 13.95 1.61
C PHE A 200 -12.72 13.38 2.98
N VAL A 201 -13.69 12.83 3.68
CA VAL A 201 -13.44 11.96 4.82
C VAL A 201 -13.37 10.53 4.28
N PRO A 202 -12.42 9.67 4.72
CA PRO A 202 -12.40 8.27 4.33
C PRO A 202 -13.75 7.62 4.67
N GLY A 203 -14.52 7.24 3.63
CA GLY A 203 -15.95 6.97 3.72
C GLY A 203 -16.34 5.87 4.71
N ILE A 204 -15.52 4.82 4.84
CA ILE A 204 -15.77 3.70 5.76
C ILE A 204 -14.85 3.70 6.99
N GLY A 205 -14.01 4.73 7.14
CA GLY A 205 -13.16 4.89 8.32
C GLY A 205 -12.03 3.85 8.49
N LEU A 206 -11.78 3.00 7.50
CA LEU A 206 -10.75 1.95 7.53
C LEU A 206 -9.49 2.32 6.75
N GLY A 207 -9.62 3.27 5.83
CA GLY A 207 -8.58 3.63 4.87
C GLY A 207 -7.50 4.55 5.43
N THR A 208 -6.32 4.39 4.92
CA THR A 208 -5.21 5.35 5.03
C THR A 208 -4.39 5.34 3.75
N THR A 209 -3.63 6.41 3.52
CA THR A 209 -2.69 6.53 2.40
C THR A 209 -1.26 6.38 2.90
N GLY A 210 -0.39 5.76 2.10
CA GLY A 210 1.01 5.56 2.46
C GLY A 210 1.88 5.15 1.28
N PRO A 211 3.20 5.02 1.48
CA PRO A 211 4.15 4.72 0.43
C PRO A 211 4.27 3.22 0.12
N LEU A 212 4.60 2.97 -1.14
CA LEU A 212 5.32 1.79 -1.61
C LEU A 212 6.70 2.25 -2.04
N ALA A 213 7.75 1.66 -1.48
CA ALA A 213 9.13 2.09 -1.67
C ALA A 213 10.09 0.90 -1.67
N ARG A 214 11.31 1.08 -2.20
CA ARG A 214 12.36 0.07 -2.09
C ARG A 214 13.10 0.12 -0.76
N THR A 215 13.10 1.27 -0.09
CA THR A 215 13.87 1.51 1.12
C THR A 215 13.03 2.14 2.23
N THR A 216 13.41 1.90 3.48
CA THR A 216 12.77 2.51 4.65
C THR A 216 12.97 4.03 4.66
N VAL A 217 14.10 4.53 4.19
CA VAL A 217 14.37 5.97 4.14
C VAL A 217 13.42 6.69 3.19
N ASP A 218 13.07 6.10 2.05
CA ASP A 218 12.10 6.70 1.13
C ASP A 218 10.69 6.67 1.70
N ALA A 219 10.32 5.57 2.38
CA ALA A 219 9.03 5.47 3.05
C ALA A 219 8.88 6.54 4.15
N ALA A 220 9.91 6.73 4.96
CA ALA A 220 9.94 7.73 6.03
C ALA A 220 9.88 9.16 5.47
N ALA A 221 10.70 9.47 4.47
CA ALA A 221 10.72 10.78 3.84
C ALA A 221 9.41 11.10 3.08
N TYR A 222 8.76 10.09 2.47
CA TYR A 222 7.42 10.23 1.91
C TYR A 222 6.40 10.60 3.00
N LEU A 223 6.45 9.93 4.16
CA LEU A 223 5.55 10.24 5.28
C LEU A 223 5.75 11.66 5.79
N ASP A 224 6.98 12.17 5.87
CA ASP A 224 7.26 13.56 6.26
C ASP A 224 6.58 14.56 5.31
N VAL A 225 6.41 14.22 4.04
CA VAL A 225 5.71 15.06 3.06
C VAL A 225 4.21 15.03 3.24
N VAL A 226 3.61 13.83 3.40
CA VAL A 226 2.15 13.68 3.33
C VAL A 226 1.45 13.76 4.68
N CYS A 227 2.18 13.54 5.79
CA CYS A 227 1.62 13.58 7.13
C CYS A 227 1.12 14.97 7.52
N GLY A 228 0.12 14.96 8.36
CA GLY A 228 -0.46 16.18 8.92
C GLY A 228 -1.96 16.26 8.67
N TYR A 229 -2.53 17.20 9.35
CA TYR A 229 -3.96 17.41 9.44
C TYR A 229 -4.39 18.57 8.50
N GLU A 230 -5.61 18.51 8.02
CA GLU A 230 -6.30 19.62 7.35
C GLU A 230 -7.48 20.07 8.20
N TRP A 231 -7.82 21.36 8.09
CA TRP A 231 -8.99 21.89 8.78
C TRP A 231 -10.26 21.15 8.36
N GLY A 232 -10.89 20.48 9.33
CA GLY A 232 -12.08 19.67 9.10
C GLY A 232 -11.85 18.17 9.21
N ASP A 233 -10.62 17.71 9.36
CA ASP A 233 -10.36 16.28 9.64
C ASP A 233 -10.98 15.87 10.99
N PRO A 234 -11.87 14.87 11.03
CA PRO A 234 -12.62 14.53 12.25
C PRO A 234 -11.78 13.79 13.30
N PHE A 235 -10.73 13.07 12.87
CA PHE A 235 -9.90 12.20 13.73
C PHE A 235 -8.41 12.29 13.36
N PRO A 236 -7.77 13.46 13.48
CA PRO A 236 -6.36 13.58 13.15
C PRO A 236 -5.49 12.85 14.17
N ALA A 237 -4.43 12.18 13.70
CA ALA A 237 -3.38 11.70 14.57
C ALA A 237 -2.53 12.88 15.08
N PRO A 238 -2.02 12.84 16.32
CA PRO A 238 -1.12 13.88 16.81
C PRO A 238 0.13 13.96 15.92
N PRO A 239 0.75 15.15 15.81
CA PRO A 239 1.99 15.27 15.05
C PRO A 239 3.07 14.35 15.61
N PRO A 240 4.01 13.85 14.77
CA PRO A 240 5.14 13.08 15.26
C PRO A 240 6.05 13.96 16.12
N GLU A 241 6.76 13.36 17.07
CA GLU A 241 7.70 14.09 17.96
C GLU A 241 8.88 14.70 17.18
N ARG A 242 9.28 14.04 16.09
CA ARG A 242 10.31 14.49 15.15
C ARG A 242 10.01 13.95 13.75
N PRO A 243 10.68 14.48 12.70
CA PRO A 243 10.50 13.95 11.35
C PRO A 243 10.72 12.45 11.27
N PHE A 244 9.90 11.74 10.48
CA PHE A 244 9.99 10.30 10.29
C PHE A 244 11.32 9.86 9.66
N ALA A 245 11.91 10.69 8.80
CA ALA A 245 13.24 10.44 8.25
C ALA A 245 14.32 10.36 9.35
N ALA A 246 14.15 11.06 10.47
CA ALA A 246 15.06 10.99 11.60
C ALA A 246 14.90 9.70 12.46
N GLU A 247 13.87 8.89 12.18
CA GLU A 247 13.69 7.59 12.82
C GLU A 247 14.48 6.47 12.14
N VAL A 248 14.86 6.66 10.87
CA VAL A 248 15.64 5.68 10.11
C VAL A 248 17.04 5.59 10.66
N GLY A 249 17.45 4.38 11.05
CA GLY A 249 18.74 4.12 11.70
C GLY A 249 18.79 4.48 13.19
N ALA A 250 17.72 5.03 13.77
CA ALA A 250 17.63 5.23 15.20
C ALA A 250 17.42 3.89 15.93
N ASP A 251 18.01 3.76 17.10
CA ASP A 251 17.89 2.55 17.92
C ASP A 251 16.43 2.32 18.35
N PRO A 252 15.82 1.17 18.02
CA PRO A 252 14.48 0.81 18.48
C PRO A 252 14.44 0.40 19.95
N GLY A 253 15.60 0.19 20.62
CA GLY A 253 15.71 -0.45 21.93
C GLY A 253 15.49 -1.96 21.85
N ARG A 254 15.48 -2.61 23.02
CA ARG A 254 15.13 -4.05 23.12
C ARG A 254 13.62 -4.18 23.20
N LEU A 255 13.02 -4.87 22.23
CA LEU A 255 11.58 -5.01 22.06
C LEU A 255 11.11 -6.42 22.43
N ARG A 256 9.87 -6.51 22.94
CA ARG A 256 9.10 -7.74 23.12
C ARG A 256 8.20 -7.91 21.89
N ILE A 257 8.49 -8.91 21.09
CA ILE A 257 7.84 -9.12 19.79
C ILE A 257 7.08 -10.44 19.84
N ALA A 258 5.78 -10.37 19.60
CA ALA A 258 4.97 -11.56 19.41
C ALA A 258 5.07 -12.04 17.97
N LEU A 259 5.26 -13.35 17.76
CA LEU A 259 5.13 -14.00 16.46
C LEU A 259 3.84 -14.81 16.44
N THR A 260 3.06 -14.70 15.37
CA THR A 260 2.02 -15.68 15.08
C THR A 260 1.91 -15.94 13.59
N THR A 261 1.73 -17.19 13.23
CA THR A 261 1.40 -17.66 11.87
C THR A 261 -0.04 -18.19 11.79
N ALA A 262 -0.77 -18.17 12.91
CA ALA A 262 -2.18 -18.53 12.96
C ALA A 262 -3.05 -17.34 12.53
N PRO A 263 -3.81 -17.48 11.42
CA PRO A 263 -4.63 -16.37 10.91
C PRO A 263 -5.91 -16.17 11.77
N PRO A 264 -6.48 -14.96 11.79
CA PRO A 264 -7.73 -14.65 12.49
C PRO A 264 -8.98 -15.24 11.82
N VAL A 265 -8.86 -15.77 10.61
CA VAL A 265 -9.94 -16.34 9.80
C VAL A 265 -9.49 -17.67 9.23
N GLU A 266 -10.44 -18.48 8.77
CA GLU A 266 -10.10 -19.75 8.14
C GLU A 266 -9.30 -19.52 6.85
N ALA A 267 -8.03 -19.92 6.88
CA ALA A 267 -7.12 -19.84 5.75
C ALA A 267 -6.00 -20.86 5.89
N ASP A 268 -5.63 -21.47 4.76
CA ASP A 268 -4.49 -22.36 4.65
C ASP A 268 -3.23 -21.52 4.36
N VAL A 269 -2.36 -21.40 5.37
CA VAL A 269 -1.13 -20.62 5.27
C VAL A 269 -0.02 -21.48 4.69
N ASP A 270 0.48 -21.08 3.53
CA ASP A 270 1.57 -21.74 2.80
C ASP A 270 2.84 -21.85 3.67
N ALA A 271 3.53 -22.98 3.56
CA ALA A 271 4.74 -23.27 4.31
C ALA A 271 5.84 -22.22 4.09
N ASP A 272 5.97 -21.66 2.88
CA ASP A 272 6.92 -20.60 2.58
C ASP A 272 6.58 -19.30 3.33
N CYS A 273 5.29 -18.98 3.50
CA CYS A 273 4.86 -17.82 4.26
C CYS A 273 5.13 -17.99 5.77
N VAL A 274 4.90 -19.20 6.30
CA VAL A 274 5.26 -19.56 7.68
C VAL A 274 6.77 -19.47 7.88
N ALA A 275 7.56 -20.04 6.97
CA ALA A 275 9.02 -20.02 7.03
C ALA A 275 9.57 -18.59 6.97
N ALA A 276 8.98 -17.73 6.14
CA ALA A 276 9.35 -16.31 6.06
C ALA A 276 9.18 -15.58 7.39
N ALA A 277 8.04 -15.76 8.07
CA ALA A 277 7.79 -15.15 9.36
C ALA A 277 8.74 -15.67 10.45
N ARG A 278 9.01 -16.98 10.48
CA ARG A 278 9.96 -17.60 11.42
C ARG A 278 11.40 -17.13 11.17
N ALA A 279 11.83 -17.04 9.92
CA ALA A 279 13.17 -16.54 9.57
C ALA A 279 13.34 -15.05 9.93
N ALA A 280 12.25 -14.27 9.92
CA ALA A 280 12.27 -12.89 10.41
C ALA A 280 12.33 -12.84 11.95
N ALA A 281 11.65 -13.74 12.66
CA ALA A 281 11.73 -13.87 14.11
C ALA A 281 13.14 -14.26 14.58
N GLU A 282 13.80 -15.19 13.90
CA GLU A 282 15.20 -15.55 14.15
C GLU A 282 16.14 -14.36 13.94
N LEU A 283 15.93 -13.59 12.87
CA LEU A 283 16.70 -12.37 12.62
C LEU A 283 16.51 -11.35 13.74
N LEU A 284 15.27 -11.08 14.16
CA LEU A 284 14.97 -10.16 15.27
C LEU A 284 15.60 -10.62 16.58
N THR A 285 15.56 -11.93 16.88
CA THR A 285 16.25 -12.51 18.06
C THR A 285 17.76 -12.29 17.98
N SER A 286 18.37 -12.49 16.79
CA SER A 286 19.80 -12.25 16.60
C SER A 286 20.22 -10.78 16.76
N LEU A 287 19.26 -9.85 16.56
CA LEU A 287 19.42 -8.42 16.76
C LEU A 287 19.18 -7.98 18.21
N GLY A 288 18.88 -8.92 19.12
CA GLY A 288 18.77 -8.68 20.56
C GLY A 288 17.35 -8.43 21.09
N HIS A 289 16.31 -8.62 20.24
CA HIS A 289 14.92 -8.54 20.68
C HIS A 289 14.44 -9.84 21.33
N GLU A 290 13.41 -9.74 22.17
CA GLU A 290 12.71 -10.89 22.72
C GLU A 290 11.56 -11.28 21.80
N VAL A 291 11.58 -12.50 21.24
CA VAL A 291 10.54 -12.99 20.35
C VAL A 291 9.89 -14.22 20.98
N GLU A 292 8.56 -14.18 21.11
CA GLU A 292 7.78 -15.32 21.58
C GLU A 292 6.65 -15.67 20.61
N GLU A 293 6.34 -16.96 20.45
CA GLU A 293 5.25 -17.43 19.60
C GLU A 293 3.94 -17.39 20.37
N VAL A 294 3.17 -16.32 20.17
CA VAL A 294 1.88 -16.07 20.81
C VAL A 294 0.96 -15.28 19.89
N ALA A 295 -0.31 -15.68 19.83
CA ALA A 295 -1.33 -14.97 19.05
C ALA A 295 -2.15 -14.03 19.94
N PRO A 296 -2.53 -12.85 19.45
CA PRO A 296 -3.51 -12.02 20.13
C PRO A 296 -4.91 -12.66 20.12
N ASP A 297 -5.79 -12.19 21.00
CA ASP A 297 -7.23 -12.47 20.86
C ASP A 297 -7.78 -11.73 19.65
N TRP A 298 -7.86 -12.42 18.53
CA TRP A 298 -8.35 -11.85 17.28
C TRP A 298 -9.83 -11.47 17.32
N GLY A 299 -10.62 -12.02 18.25
CA GLY A 299 -12.08 -11.91 18.22
C GLY A 299 -12.66 -12.41 16.89
N ALA A 300 -12.17 -13.55 16.43
CA ALA A 300 -12.35 -14.07 15.06
C ALA A 300 -13.81 -14.35 14.67
N GLU A 301 -14.66 -14.78 15.64
CA GLU A 301 -16.05 -15.15 15.38
C GLU A 301 -16.84 -13.96 14.78
N GLY A 302 -17.36 -14.14 13.56
CA GLY A 302 -18.14 -13.14 12.83
C GLY A 302 -17.35 -11.88 12.41
N LEU A 303 -16.01 -11.91 12.48
CA LEU A 303 -15.17 -10.76 12.09
C LEU A 303 -15.40 -10.37 10.62
N MET A 304 -15.38 -11.35 9.71
CA MET A 304 -15.52 -11.08 8.28
C MET A 304 -16.95 -10.76 7.88
N ASP A 305 -17.95 -11.27 8.58
CA ASP A 305 -19.35 -10.88 8.38
C ASP A 305 -19.55 -9.39 8.70
N ASP A 306 -19.04 -8.94 9.85
CA ASP A 306 -19.10 -7.53 10.22
C ASP A 306 -18.26 -6.65 9.30
N PHE A 307 -17.06 -7.12 8.90
CA PHE A 307 -16.21 -6.41 7.94
C PHE A 307 -16.92 -6.25 6.60
N LYS A 308 -17.58 -7.30 6.09
CA LYS A 308 -18.34 -7.27 4.85
C LYS A 308 -19.46 -6.22 4.89
N VAL A 309 -20.21 -6.14 5.99
CA VAL A 309 -21.28 -5.13 6.16
C VAL A 309 -20.72 -3.70 6.08
N ILE A 310 -19.54 -3.46 6.63
CA ILE A 310 -18.87 -2.15 6.58
C ILE A 310 -18.23 -1.88 5.21
N TRP A 311 -17.76 -2.92 4.52
CA TRP A 311 -17.02 -2.81 3.27
C TRP A 311 -17.92 -2.65 2.04
N GLN A 312 -19.02 -3.39 1.99
CA GLN A 312 -19.93 -3.42 0.83
C GLN A 312 -20.52 -2.07 0.40
N PRO A 313 -20.65 -1.02 1.25
CA PRO A 313 -21.07 0.31 0.78
C PRO A 313 -20.02 1.05 -0.06
N ALA A 314 -18.79 0.57 -0.18
CA ALA A 314 -17.73 1.28 -0.90
C ALA A 314 -18.10 1.73 -2.32
N PRO A 315 -18.74 0.90 -3.18
CA PRO A 315 -19.17 1.35 -4.52
C PRO A 315 -20.27 2.43 -4.47
N ALA A 316 -21.08 2.48 -3.42
CA ALA A 316 -22.17 3.47 -3.26
C ALA A 316 -21.64 4.88 -2.93
N LEU A 317 -20.36 5.00 -2.56
CA LEU A 317 -19.71 6.30 -2.33
C LEU A 317 -19.39 7.03 -3.65
N PHE A 318 -19.51 6.34 -4.78
CA PHE A 318 -19.32 6.91 -6.11
C PHE A 318 -20.66 7.13 -6.81
N PRO A 319 -20.83 8.23 -7.54
CA PRO A 319 -22.08 8.51 -8.27
C PRO A 319 -22.18 7.67 -9.55
N VAL A 320 -22.38 6.36 -9.41
CA VAL A 320 -22.55 5.41 -10.51
C VAL A 320 -23.95 5.54 -11.09
N GLY A 321 -24.05 6.01 -12.34
CA GLY A 321 -25.34 6.19 -13.01
C GLY A 321 -25.98 4.87 -13.48
N ASP A 322 -25.16 3.92 -13.96
CA ASP A 322 -25.58 2.60 -14.41
C ASP A 322 -24.78 1.50 -13.70
N PRO A 323 -25.36 0.82 -12.71
CA PRO A 323 -24.70 -0.27 -11.98
C PRO A 323 -24.34 -1.48 -12.86
N THR A 324 -24.91 -1.64 -14.04
CA THR A 324 -24.64 -2.82 -14.90
C THR A 324 -23.22 -2.82 -15.48
N VAL A 325 -22.55 -1.65 -15.51
CA VAL A 325 -21.18 -1.52 -15.98
C VAL A 325 -20.13 -1.93 -14.93
N LEU A 326 -20.53 -2.11 -13.68
CA LEU A 326 -19.66 -2.53 -12.59
C LEU A 326 -19.25 -4.01 -12.73
N THR A 327 -18.14 -4.35 -12.09
CA THR A 327 -17.71 -5.76 -11.95
C THR A 327 -18.75 -6.57 -11.17
N PRO A 328 -18.83 -7.90 -11.35
CA PRO A 328 -19.79 -8.75 -10.61
C PRO A 328 -19.72 -8.55 -9.10
N LEU A 329 -18.52 -8.49 -8.53
CA LEU A 329 -18.30 -8.29 -7.10
C LEU A 329 -18.81 -6.91 -6.62
N ASN A 330 -18.51 -5.84 -7.35
CA ASN A 330 -18.99 -4.50 -6.98
C ASN A 330 -20.51 -4.34 -7.15
N ARG A 331 -21.13 -5.03 -8.11
CA ARG A 331 -22.60 -5.12 -8.17
C ARG A 331 -23.18 -5.83 -6.95
N ALA A 332 -22.58 -6.94 -6.53
CA ALA A 332 -23.03 -7.68 -5.34
C ALA A 332 -22.85 -6.83 -4.06
N TYR A 333 -21.73 -6.12 -3.94
CA TYR A 333 -21.53 -5.17 -2.83
C TYR A 333 -22.58 -4.06 -2.82
N LEU A 334 -22.83 -3.43 -3.95
CA LEU A 334 -23.84 -2.36 -4.05
C LEU A 334 -25.24 -2.87 -3.72
N ALA A 335 -25.63 -4.04 -4.22
CA ALA A 335 -26.90 -4.67 -3.92
C ALA A 335 -27.05 -4.96 -2.40
N GLY A 336 -26.03 -5.60 -1.80
CA GLY A 336 -26.01 -5.87 -0.37
C GLY A 336 -26.05 -4.61 0.51
N ALA A 337 -25.38 -3.54 0.06
CA ALA A 337 -25.41 -2.26 0.77
C ALA A 337 -26.79 -1.59 0.74
N LEU A 338 -27.51 -1.71 -0.38
CA LEU A 338 -28.87 -1.14 -0.52
C LEU A 338 -29.92 -1.95 0.24
N GLU A 339 -29.72 -3.24 0.47
CA GLU A 339 -30.58 -4.10 1.27
C GLU A 339 -30.33 -3.96 2.78
N ALA A 340 -29.11 -3.63 3.19
CA ALA A 340 -28.72 -3.53 4.58
C ALA A 340 -29.44 -2.35 5.28
N ARG A 341 -29.95 -2.61 6.49
CA ARG A 341 -30.52 -1.55 7.31
C ARG A 341 -29.41 -0.77 8.01
N SER A 342 -29.67 0.51 8.29
CA SER A 342 -28.76 1.35 9.07
C SER A 342 -28.40 0.74 10.45
N THR A 343 -29.36 0.02 11.06
CA THR A 343 -29.15 -0.71 12.33
C THR A 343 -28.13 -1.84 12.19
N ASP A 344 -28.10 -2.52 11.05
CA ASP A 344 -27.15 -3.62 10.79
C ASP A 344 -25.74 -3.05 10.64
N TYR A 345 -25.59 -1.94 9.93
CA TYR A 345 -24.32 -1.22 9.79
C TYR A 345 -23.78 -0.74 11.15
N VAL A 346 -24.62 -0.08 11.96
CA VAL A 346 -24.22 0.42 13.29
C VAL A 346 -23.84 -0.74 14.21
N ALA A 347 -24.58 -1.84 14.18
CA ALA A 347 -24.28 -3.03 14.98
C ALA A 347 -22.94 -3.68 14.56
N ALA A 348 -22.69 -3.83 13.26
CA ALA A 348 -21.42 -4.35 12.73
C ALA A 348 -20.23 -3.45 13.12
N LEU A 349 -20.38 -2.14 12.92
CA LEU A 349 -19.36 -1.16 13.31
C LEU A 349 -19.04 -1.24 14.82
N THR A 350 -20.08 -1.33 15.66
CA THR A 350 -19.91 -1.45 17.11
C THR A 350 -19.16 -2.72 17.49
N ARG A 351 -19.53 -3.88 16.90
CA ARG A 351 -18.81 -5.14 17.13
C ARG A 351 -17.35 -5.08 16.67
N LEU A 352 -17.08 -4.48 15.51
CA LEU A 352 -15.69 -4.28 15.02
C LEU A 352 -14.89 -3.39 15.98
N GLN A 353 -15.47 -2.32 16.52
CA GLN A 353 -14.80 -1.44 17.49
C GLN A 353 -14.53 -2.16 18.81
N LEU A 354 -15.43 -3.02 19.27
CA LEU A 354 -15.20 -3.84 20.47
C LEU A 354 -14.10 -4.87 20.25
N ARG A 355 -14.03 -5.50 19.07
CA ARG A 355 -12.91 -6.39 18.69
C ARG A 355 -11.60 -5.63 18.61
N ALA A 356 -11.59 -4.46 17.95
CA ALA A 356 -10.41 -3.60 17.90
C ALA A 356 -9.88 -3.27 19.29
N ARG A 357 -10.75 -2.94 20.24
CA ARG A 357 -10.37 -2.65 21.62
C ARG A 357 -9.70 -3.86 22.31
N ARG A 358 -10.21 -5.09 22.10
CA ARG A 358 -9.58 -6.31 22.61
C ARG A 358 -8.22 -6.55 21.97
N LEU A 359 -8.17 -6.49 20.64
CA LEU A 359 -6.94 -6.72 19.89
C LEU A 359 -5.85 -5.73 20.31
N VAL A 360 -6.16 -4.45 20.44
CA VAL A 360 -5.19 -3.41 20.85
C VAL A 360 -4.67 -3.64 22.26
N SER A 361 -5.45 -4.24 23.18
CA SER A 361 -4.99 -4.51 24.55
C SER A 361 -3.79 -5.47 24.60
N PHE A 362 -3.54 -6.26 23.55
CA PHE A 362 -2.37 -7.12 23.41
C PHE A 362 -1.05 -6.34 23.47
N TRP A 363 -1.03 -5.09 23.02
CA TRP A 363 0.15 -4.22 23.06
C TRP A 363 0.47 -3.65 24.45
N ALA A 364 -0.29 -4.00 25.48
CA ALA A 364 0.12 -3.73 26.87
C ALA A 364 1.31 -4.60 27.30
N GLU A 365 1.47 -5.77 26.68
CA GLU A 365 2.52 -6.74 27.04
C GLU A 365 3.58 -6.91 25.92
N HIS A 366 3.28 -6.46 24.69
CA HIS A 366 4.15 -6.58 23.52
C HIS A 366 4.36 -5.24 22.86
N ASP A 367 5.53 -5.03 22.28
CA ASP A 367 5.86 -3.81 21.55
C ASP A 367 5.50 -3.90 20.06
N LEU A 368 5.60 -5.11 19.48
CA LEU A 368 5.29 -5.40 18.08
C LEU A 368 4.62 -6.77 17.92
N LEU A 369 3.87 -6.90 16.85
CA LEU A 369 3.38 -8.19 16.35
C LEU A 369 4.00 -8.48 14.98
N LEU A 370 4.52 -9.70 14.82
CA LEU A 370 5.09 -10.24 13.58
C LEU A 370 4.17 -11.33 13.04
N THR A 371 3.80 -11.22 11.76
CA THR A 371 2.99 -12.24 11.05
C THR A 371 3.51 -12.42 9.62
N PRO A 372 3.12 -13.47 8.90
CA PRO A 372 3.12 -13.40 7.44
C PRO A 372 2.30 -12.19 6.97
N THR A 373 2.63 -11.59 5.84
CA THR A 373 1.75 -10.57 5.25
C THR A 373 0.52 -11.22 4.61
N LEU A 374 0.76 -12.32 3.90
CA LEU A 374 -0.25 -13.07 3.13
C LEU A 374 -0.22 -14.54 3.51
N ALA A 375 -1.32 -15.26 3.22
CA ALA A 375 -1.36 -16.70 3.39
C ALA A 375 -0.60 -17.46 2.29
N ARG A 376 -0.36 -16.86 1.13
CA ARG A 376 0.27 -17.51 -0.03
C ARG A 376 1.21 -16.56 -0.77
N PRO A 377 2.23 -17.07 -1.48
CA PRO A 377 2.95 -16.30 -2.50
C PRO A 377 2.00 -15.73 -3.57
N PRO A 378 2.45 -14.81 -4.44
CA PRO A 378 1.61 -14.27 -5.51
C PRO A 378 0.89 -15.36 -6.29
N VAL A 379 -0.43 -15.23 -6.46
CA VAL A 379 -1.29 -16.22 -7.14
C VAL A 379 -1.37 -15.91 -8.64
N PRO A 380 -1.76 -16.89 -9.49
CA PRO A 380 -1.95 -16.64 -10.92
C PRO A 380 -2.97 -15.54 -11.20
N VAL A 381 -2.78 -14.81 -12.30
CA VAL A 381 -3.78 -13.86 -12.82
C VAL A 381 -5.10 -14.59 -13.05
N GLY A 382 -6.22 -14.00 -12.59
CA GLY A 382 -7.56 -14.58 -12.71
C GLY A 382 -7.89 -15.65 -11.67
N TRP A 383 -6.98 -15.92 -10.71
CA TRP A 383 -7.24 -16.90 -9.65
C TRP A 383 -8.44 -16.51 -8.78
N ASP A 384 -8.59 -15.24 -8.47
CA ASP A 384 -9.69 -14.68 -7.67
C ASP A 384 -11.02 -14.66 -8.41
N THR A 385 -11.00 -14.41 -9.73
CA THR A 385 -12.18 -14.32 -10.58
C THR A 385 -12.57 -15.66 -11.24
N ALA A 386 -11.84 -16.73 -10.97
CA ALA A 386 -12.18 -18.05 -11.47
C ALA A 386 -13.56 -18.57 -11.01
N PRO A 387 -14.08 -18.27 -9.80
CA PRO A 387 -15.47 -18.54 -9.46
C PRO A 387 -16.42 -17.56 -10.12
N ASP A 388 -17.59 -18.05 -10.55
CA ASP A 388 -18.69 -17.21 -11.06
C ASP A 388 -19.42 -16.45 -9.92
N ASP A 389 -19.45 -17.03 -8.70
CA ASP A 389 -20.09 -16.40 -7.55
C ASP A 389 -19.22 -15.25 -7.00
N PRO A 390 -19.72 -14.01 -6.96
CA PRO A 390 -19.00 -12.88 -6.40
C PRO A 390 -18.61 -13.04 -4.92
N TRP A 391 -19.40 -13.77 -4.15
CA TRP A 391 -19.11 -13.99 -2.74
C TRP A 391 -17.99 -15.00 -2.53
N GLU A 392 -17.88 -16.01 -3.39
CA GLU A 392 -16.71 -16.90 -3.41
C GLU A 392 -15.44 -16.14 -3.81
N GLN A 393 -15.52 -15.16 -4.71
CA GLN A 393 -14.41 -14.25 -5.02
C GLN A 393 -13.97 -13.45 -3.77
N PHE A 394 -14.93 -12.95 -2.98
CA PHE A 394 -14.64 -12.29 -1.71
C PHE A 394 -13.95 -13.23 -0.72
N ASP A 395 -14.48 -14.43 -0.53
CA ASP A 395 -13.93 -15.43 0.40
C ASP A 395 -12.51 -15.83 0.01
N ARG A 396 -12.21 -15.98 -1.28
CA ARG A 396 -10.84 -16.17 -1.78
C ARG A 396 -9.92 -15.02 -1.44
N ALA A 397 -10.38 -13.78 -1.58
CA ALA A 397 -9.59 -12.61 -1.20
C ALA A 397 -9.30 -12.59 0.31
N VAL A 398 -10.27 -12.96 1.14
CA VAL A 398 -10.12 -13.09 2.60
C VAL A 398 -9.10 -14.18 2.93
N ALA A 399 -9.22 -15.37 2.34
CA ALA A 399 -8.30 -16.49 2.58
C ALA A 399 -6.87 -16.20 2.09
N PHE A 400 -6.70 -15.35 1.06
CA PHE A 400 -5.39 -14.90 0.58
C PHE A 400 -4.75 -13.86 1.52
N THR A 401 -5.56 -13.00 2.15
CA THR A 401 -5.08 -11.83 2.92
C THR A 401 -5.51 -11.83 4.40
N PRO A 402 -5.44 -12.95 5.11
CA PRO A 402 -6.09 -13.10 6.41
C PRO A 402 -5.49 -12.22 7.51
N PHE A 403 -4.22 -11.77 7.36
CA PHE A 403 -3.48 -11.06 8.40
C PHE A 403 -3.58 -9.53 8.33
N THR A 404 -4.22 -8.94 7.31
CA THR A 404 -4.06 -7.50 7.06
C THR A 404 -5.23 -6.65 7.57
N ALA A 405 -6.49 -7.05 7.32
CA ALA A 405 -7.68 -6.23 7.56
C ALA A 405 -7.91 -5.86 9.03
N ALA A 406 -7.51 -6.72 9.98
CA ALA A 406 -7.61 -6.45 11.41
C ALA A 406 -6.94 -5.12 11.81
N PHE A 407 -5.82 -4.76 11.17
CA PHE A 407 -5.08 -3.54 11.46
C PHE A 407 -5.61 -2.29 10.73
N ASN A 408 -6.55 -2.46 9.83
CA ASN A 408 -7.40 -1.38 9.34
C ASN A 408 -8.55 -1.10 10.33
N VAL A 409 -9.11 -2.15 10.93
CA VAL A 409 -10.14 -2.02 11.97
C VAL A 409 -9.58 -1.31 13.21
N THR A 410 -8.40 -1.72 13.71
CA THR A 410 -7.75 -1.07 14.85
C THR A 410 -7.15 0.31 14.51
N GLY A 411 -6.78 0.54 13.26
CA GLY A 411 -6.11 1.78 12.82
C GLY A 411 -4.61 1.83 13.14
N GLN A 412 -4.00 0.75 13.62
CA GLN A 412 -2.58 0.68 13.95
C GLN A 412 -1.69 0.77 12.71
N PRO A 413 -0.45 1.29 12.82
CA PRO A 413 0.51 1.25 11.73
C PRO A 413 0.99 -0.18 11.50
N ALA A 414 1.22 -0.53 10.23
CA ALA A 414 1.73 -1.84 9.84
C ALA A 414 2.60 -1.72 8.59
N ALA A 415 3.64 -2.54 8.50
CA ALA A 415 4.53 -2.58 7.34
C ALA A 415 4.67 -4.01 6.81
N SER A 416 4.66 -4.18 5.49
CA SER A 416 5.10 -5.39 4.82
C SER A 416 6.52 -5.20 4.34
N LEU A 417 7.44 -6.06 4.81
CA LEU A 417 8.86 -6.02 4.49
C LEU A 417 9.24 -7.21 3.62
N PRO A 418 9.99 -7.03 2.51
CA PRO A 418 10.37 -8.10 1.60
C PRO A 418 11.61 -8.86 2.14
N LEU A 419 11.43 -9.60 3.23
CA LEU A 419 12.52 -10.29 3.93
C LEU A 419 12.77 -11.72 3.43
N HIS A 420 11.91 -12.26 2.57
CA HIS A 420 12.03 -13.64 2.11
C HIS A 420 11.64 -13.81 0.64
N TRP A 421 12.20 -14.84 0.00
CA TRP A 421 11.85 -15.30 -1.35
C TRP A 421 11.72 -16.82 -1.32
N SER A 422 10.70 -17.34 -2.01
CA SER A 422 10.53 -18.79 -2.20
C SER A 422 11.70 -19.38 -3.01
N GLU A 423 11.82 -20.70 -3.03
CA GLU A 423 12.78 -21.40 -3.91
C GLU A 423 12.56 -21.07 -5.40
N GLY A 424 11.30 -20.81 -5.79
CA GLY A 424 10.93 -20.36 -7.14
C GLY A 424 11.22 -18.89 -7.44
N GLY A 425 11.83 -18.14 -6.50
CA GLY A 425 12.20 -16.74 -6.68
C GLY A 425 11.06 -15.74 -6.48
N LEU A 426 9.88 -16.15 -6.01
CA LEU A 426 8.78 -15.25 -5.72
C LEU A 426 9.00 -14.55 -4.37
N PRO A 427 8.71 -13.24 -4.26
CA PRO A 427 8.85 -12.52 -3.01
C PRO A 427 7.77 -12.91 -2.01
N ILE A 428 8.12 -12.91 -0.74
CA ILE A 428 7.22 -13.17 0.38
C ILE A 428 7.42 -12.09 1.42
N GLY A 429 6.38 -11.29 1.64
CA GLY A 429 6.39 -10.23 2.63
C GLY A 429 6.14 -10.76 4.04
N VAL A 430 6.81 -10.14 4.99
CA VAL A 430 6.57 -10.35 6.42
C VAL A 430 5.98 -9.08 7.00
N GLN A 431 4.91 -9.18 7.76
CA GLN A 431 4.22 -8.04 8.34
C GLN A 431 4.67 -7.77 9.76
N LEU A 432 5.06 -6.53 10.03
CA LEU A 432 5.21 -5.98 11.38
C LEU A 432 4.06 -5.01 11.66
N VAL A 433 3.52 -5.10 12.88
CA VAL A 433 2.45 -4.22 13.36
C VAL A 433 2.90 -3.52 14.63
N GLY A 434 2.83 -2.19 14.61
CA GLY A 434 3.17 -1.35 15.77
C GLY A 434 2.02 -1.14 16.75
N PRO A 435 2.31 -0.58 17.92
CA PRO A 435 1.27 -0.09 18.83
C PRO A 435 0.47 1.06 18.17
N PRO A 436 -0.69 1.44 18.73
CA PRO A 436 -1.40 2.62 18.26
C PRO A 436 -0.48 3.84 18.17
N LEU A 437 -0.48 4.52 17.03
CA LEU A 437 0.39 5.67 16.72
C LEU A 437 1.89 5.38 16.73
N GLY A 438 2.30 4.10 16.71
CA GLY A 438 3.69 3.64 16.74
C GLY A 438 4.43 3.70 15.41
N ASP A 439 4.08 4.64 14.51
CA ASP A 439 4.71 4.80 13.19
C ASP A 439 6.24 4.94 13.29
N ALA A 440 6.72 5.72 14.26
CA ALA A 440 8.15 5.96 14.50
C ALA A 440 8.89 4.66 14.88
N LEU A 441 8.35 3.89 15.84
CA LEU A 441 8.93 2.61 16.24
C LEU A 441 8.99 1.63 15.06
N LEU A 442 7.91 1.59 14.28
CA LEU A 442 7.83 0.69 13.12
C LEU A 442 8.87 1.05 12.04
N LEU A 443 9.17 2.33 11.82
CA LEU A 443 10.25 2.77 10.94
C LEU A 443 11.63 2.41 11.47
N ARG A 444 11.88 2.56 12.77
CA ARG A 444 13.15 2.18 13.42
C ARG A 444 13.44 0.70 13.22
N ILE A 445 12.48 -0.17 13.55
CA ILE A 445 12.67 -1.62 13.41
C ILE A 445 12.76 -2.04 11.94
N SER A 446 12.00 -1.41 11.03
CA SER A 446 12.07 -1.67 9.59
C SER A 446 13.47 -1.33 9.04
N SER A 447 14.05 -0.21 9.45
CA SER A 447 15.40 0.18 9.05
C SER A 447 16.49 -0.72 9.63
N GLN A 448 16.33 -1.21 10.86
CA GLN A 448 17.24 -2.16 11.48
C GLN A 448 17.23 -3.50 10.71
N LEU A 449 16.05 -3.99 10.34
CA LEU A 449 15.91 -5.21 9.53
C LEU A 449 16.47 -5.03 8.12
N GLU A 450 16.25 -3.86 7.50
CA GLU A 450 16.84 -3.51 6.19
C GLU A 450 18.37 -3.52 6.23
N ALA A 451 18.95 -2.96 7.28
CA ALA A 451 20.41 -2.96 7.48
C ALA A 451 20.96 -4.37 7.70
N ALA A 452 20.25 -5.22 8.46
CA ALA A 452 20.67 -6.58 8.77
C ALA A 452 20.47 -7.56 7.60
N ARG A 453 19.45 -7.36 6.79
CA ARG A 453 19.10 -8.19 5.61
C ARG A 453 18.65 -7.28 4.46
N PRO A 454 19.58 -6.63 3.74
CA PRO A 454 19.25 -5.72 2.65
C PRO A 454 18.48 -6.41 1.51
N TRP A 455 17.40 -5.80 1.07
CA TRP A 455 16.56 -6.31 -0.03
C TRP A 455 16.57 -5.42 -1.27
N ALA A 456 16.93 -4.14 -1.16
CA ALA A 456 16.84 -3.17 -2.26
C ALA A 456 17.72 -3.54 -3.49
N GLY A 457 18.75 -4.36 -3.28
CA GLY A 457 19.58 -4.90 -4.37
C GLY A 457 18.97 -6.07 -5.13
N ARG A 458 17.87 -6.67 -4.65
CA ARG A 458 17.15 -7.72 -5.37
C ARG A 458 16.25 -7.10 -6.42
N ARG A 459 16.47 -7.48 -7.67
CA ARG A 459 15.71 -6.98 -8.82
C ARG A 459 14.92 -8.09 -9.46
N PRO A 460 13.66 -7.83 -9.84
CA PRO A 460 12.88 -8.80 -10.57
C PRO A 460 13.44 -9.01 -11.99
N PRO A 461 13.19 -10.19 -12.59
CA PRO A 461 13.67 -10.46 -13.96
C PRO A 461 13.04 -9.56 -15.03
N HIS A 462 11.88 -8.97 -14.74
CA HIS A 462 11.18 -8.04 -15.64
C HIS A 462 11.32 -6.59 -15.13
N SER A 463 12.57 -6.11 -15.00
CA SER A 463 12.87 -4.76 -14.53
C SER A 463 13.97 -4.05 -15.34
#